data_792d7b8786ec2c0c936fab197f25d94e
#
_entry.id   792d7b8786ec2c0c936fab197f25d94e
#
_cell.length_a   1.000
_cell.length_b   1.000
_cell.length_c   1.000
_cell.angle_alpha   90.00
_cell.angle_beta   90.00
_cell.angle_gamma   90.00
#
_symmetry.space_group_name_H-M   'P 1'
#
loop_
_entity.id
_entity.type
_entity.pdbx_description
1 polymer ?
#
loop_
_entity_poly.entity_id
_entity_poly.type
_entity_poly.pdbx_seq_one_letter_code
_entity_poly.pdbx_strand_id
1 'polypeptide(L)'
;MSWTLSLMGIAVLAMSLVFVLRWKRLKDQREMEQHSITAEELHALLDSDQEILLFDVRQPLDLLAFPEIIPKAKRIAPNEVLERPSLIPKEKDAVVYCTCPSDKTSRTVLRRALALQIFRVKFLRGGLAAWKAKGYSVEPYREVFHLYAPTLAPRSG
;
A
#
# COMPACT_ATOMS: atom_id res chain seq x y z
N MET A 1 -16.04 22.22 -46.03
CA MET A 1 -14.65 21.69 -45.89
C MET A 1 -14.00 21.97 -44.54
N SER A 2 -14.40 22.98 -43.77
CA SER A 2 -13.81 23.31 -42.44
C SER A 2 -14.21 22.36 -41.28
N TRP A 3 -15.40 21.82 -41.30
CA TRP A 3 -15.93 20.95 -40.23
C TRP A 3 -15.22 19.57 -40.17
N THR A 4 -14.86 19.00 -41.32
CA THR A 4 -14.15 17.72 -41.38
C THR A 4 -12.74 17.82 -40.83
N LEU A 5 -12.05 18.93 -41.07
CA LEU A 5 -10.72 19.18 -40.49
C LEU A 5 -10.78 19.39 -38.98
N SER A 6 -11.80 20.05 -38.46
CA SER A 6 -12.02 20.24 -37.04
C SER A 6 -12.32 18.91 -36.33
N LEU A 7 -13.14 18.04 -36.91
CA LEU A 7 -13.46 16.72 -36.37
C LEU A 7 -12.23 15.79 -36.37
N MET A 8 -11.42 15.83 -37.42
CA MET A 8 -10.17 15.08 -37.44
C MET A 8 -9.17 15.55 -36.36
N GLY A 9 -9.06 16.86 -36.16
CA GLY A 9 -8.22 17.43 -35.09
C GLY A 9 -8.64 16.98 -33.71
N ILE A 10 -9.94 16.99 -33.41
CA ILE A 10 -10.50 16.53 -32.13
C ILE A 10 -10.26 15.03 -31.94
N ALA A 11 -10.45 14.22 -32.97
CA ALA A 11 -10.20 12.77 -32.91
C ALA A 11 -8.73 12.44 -32.62
N VAL A 12 -7.79 13.15 -33.23
CA VAL A 12 -6.34 12.97 -32.99
C VAL A 12 -5.97 13.38 -31.56
N LEU A 13 -6.51 14.48 -31.05
CA LEU A 13 -6.30 14.91 -29.67
C LEU A 13 -6.88 13.91 -28.66
N ALA A 14 -8.07 13.40 -28.91
CA ALA A 14 -8.69 12.40 -28.05
C ALA A 14 -7.87 11.09 -28.05
N MET A 15 -7.39 10.65 -29.20
CA MET A 15 -6.58 9.44 -29.33
C MET A 15 -5.22 9.58 -28.64
N SER A 16 -4.56 10.73 -28.78
CA SER A 16 -3.30 11.02 -28.07
C SER A 16 -3.48 11.09 -26.56
N LEU A 17 -4.58 11.69 -26.09
CA LEU A 17 -4.90 11.70 -24.66
C LEU A 17 -5.12 10.28 -24.11
N VAL A 18 -5.91 9.47 -24.81
CA VAL A 18 -6.14 8.04 -24.43
C VAL A 18 -4.83 7.29 -24.42
N PHE A 19 -3.96 7.47 -25.41
CA PHE A 19 -2.65 6.82 -25.46
C PHE A 19 -1.78 7.21 -24.27
N VAL A 20 -1.67 8.50 -23.94
CA VAL A 20 -0.90 9.00 -22.80
C VAL A 20 -1.44 8.44 -21.48
N LEU A 21 -2.77 8.41 -21.30
CA LEU A 21 -3.40 7.88 -20.09
C LEU A 21 -3.16 6.37 -19.94
N ARG A 22 -3.24 5.61 -21.06
CA ARG A 22 -2.93 4.18 -21.05
C ARG A 22 -1.46 3.92 -20.74
N TRP A 23 -0.57 4.70 -21.33
CA TRP A 23 0.86 4.55 -21.06
C TRP A 23 1.23 4.85 -19.61
N LYS A 24 0.66 5.92 -19.03
CA LYS A 24 0.81 6.22 -17.60
C LYS A 24 0.30 5.06 -16.72
N ARG A 25 -0.86 4.49 -17.03
CA ARG A 25 -1.41 3.34 -16.28
C ARG A 25 -0.48 2.12 -16.37
N LEU A 26 0.03 1.81 -17.55
CA LEU A 26 0.95 0.68 -17.75
C LEU A 26 2.26 0.88 -16.99
N LYS A 27 2.79 2.10 -16.98
CA LYS A 27 3.98 2.45 -16.20
C LYS A 27 3.72 2.27 -14.70
N ASP A 28 2.62 2.81 -14.19
CA ASP A 28 2.19 2.67 -12.79
C ASP A 28 2.02 1.19 -12.38
N GLN A 29 1.44 0.37 -13.26
CA GLN A 29 1.27 -1.06 -13.00
C GLN A 29 2.61 -1.78 -12.89
N ARG A 30 3.54 -1.53 -13.81
CA ARG A 30 4.89 -2.13 -13.78
C ARG A 30 5.66 -1.72 -12.53
N GLU A 31 5.60 -0.46 -12.13
CA GLU A 31 6.22 0.03 -10.90
C GLU A 31 5.62 -0.67 -9.67
N MET A 32 4.29 -0.81 -9.63
CA MET A 32 3.62 -1.54 -8.55
C MET A 32 4.00 -3.03 -8.53
N GLU A 33 4.14 -3.67 -9.67
CA GLU A 33 4.57 -5.08 -9.75
C GLU A 33 6.00 -5.27 -9.24
N GLN A 34 6.92 -4.37 -9.58
CA GLN A 34 8.31 -4.41 -9.10
C GLN A 34 8.41 -4.26 -7.57
N HIS A 35 7.48 -3.53 -6.96
CA HIS A 35 7.39 -3.32 -5.52
C HIS A 35 6.30 -4.20 -4.86
N SER A 36 5.99 -5.35 -5.44
CA SER A 36 5.08 -6.33 -4.84
C SER A 36 5.82 -7.60 -4.43
N ILE A 37 5.26 -8.30 -3.45
CA ILE A 37 5.74 -9.60 -2.99
C ILE A 37 4.54 -10.53 -2.82
N THR A 38 4.70 -11.81 -3.10
CA THR A 38 3.66 -12.83 -2.87
C THR A 38 3.69 -13.31 -1.42
N ALA A 39 2.63 -14.01 -1.00
CA ALA A 39 2.57 -14.58 0.34
C ALA A 39 3.66 -15.65 0.56
N GLU A 40 3.97 -16.43 -0.47
CA GLU A 40 5.01 -17.46 -0.41
C GLU A 40 6.41 -16.86 -0.28
N GLU A 41 6.70 -15.82 -1.07
CA GLU A 41 7.98 -15.11 -1.00
C GLU A 41 8.16 -14.43 0.36
N LEU A 42 7.10 -13.80 0.89
CA LEU A 42 7.13 -13.19 2.22
C LEU A 42 7.34 -14.24 3.31
N HIS A 43 6.64 -15.38 3.24
CA HIS A 43 6.82 -16.49 4.20
C HIS A 43 8.27 -16.96 4.22
N ALA A 44 8.85 -17.23 3.05
CA ALA A 44 10.26 -17.64 2.93
C ALA A 44 11.23 -16.60 3.51
N LEU A 45 10.94 -15.30 3.33
CA LEU A 45 11.77 -14.24 3.93
C LEU A 45 11.64 -14.18 5.46
N LEU A 46 10.43 -14.37 6.01
CA LEU A 46 10.20 -14.38 7.46
C LEU A 46 10.81 -15.60 8.16
N ASP A 47 10.99 -16.72 7.44
CA ASP A 47 11.63 -17.94 7.91
C ASP A 47 13.15 -17.90 7.75
N SER A 48 13.66 -16.98 6.96
CA SER A 48 15.11 -16.77 6.80
C SER A 48 15.66 -15.86 7.90
N ASP A 49 17.00 -15.86 8.07
CA ASP A 49 17.70 -14.96 8.99
C ASP A 49 17.77 -13.50 8.50
N GLN A 50 17.07 -13.18 7.40
CA GLN A 50 17.05 -11.81 6.88
C GLN A 50 16.17 -10.90 7.74
N GLU A 51 16.72 -9.75 8.12
CA GLU A 51 15.96 -8.73 8.83
C GLU A 51 15.01 -8.03 7.89
N ILE A 52 13.74 -8.39 7.90
CA ILE A 52 12.67 -7.72 7.17
C ILE A 52 11.66 -7.11 8.13
N LEU A 53 11.25 -5.89 7.86
CA LEU A 53 10.21 -5.22 8.63
C LEU A 53 8.85 -5.47 7.97
N LEU A 54 7.89 -5.96 8.73
CA LEU A 54 6.54 -6.19 8.26
C LEU A 54 5.57 -5.24 8.97
N PHE A 55 4.79 -4.49 8.18
CA PHE A 55 3.85 -3.51 8.71
C PHE A 55 2.41 -3.79 8.28
N ASP A 56 1.53 -3.84 9.26
CA ASP A 56 0.09 -3.88 9.07
C ASP A 56 -0.44 -2.45 8.93
N VAL A 57 -0.88 -2.08 7.72
CA VAL A 57 -1.41 -0.75 7.40
C VAL A 57 -2.91 -0.77 7.14
N ARG A 58 -3.63 -1.70 7.74
CA ARG A 58 -5.10 -1.78 7.63
C ARG A 58 -5.77 -0.57 8.26
N GLN A 59 -6.99 -0.25 7.78
CA GLN A 59 -7.83 0.72 8.47
C GLN A 59 -8.28 0.16 9.84
N PRO A 60 -8.55 1.01 10.84
CA PRO A 60 -8.99 0.55 12.16
C PRO A 60 -10.21 -0.38 12.14
N LEU A 61 -11.19 -0.09 11.27
CA LEU A 61 -12.38 -0.93 11.11
C LEU A 61 -12.07 -2.31 10.52
N ASP A 62 -11.12 -2.40 9.61
CA ASP A 62 -10.67 -3.68 9.05
C ASP A 62 -10.01 -4.57 10.12
N LEU A 63 -9.25 -3.94 11.01
CA LEU A 63 -8.61 -4.64 12.11
C LEU A 63 -9.63 -5.12 13.16
N LEU A 64 -10.70 -4.37 13.39
CA LEU A 64 -11.82 -4.84 14.24
C LEU A 64 -12.56 -6.03 13.64
N ALA A 65 -12.77 -5.99 12.32
CA ALA A 65 -13.44 -7.10 11.61
C ALA A 65 -12.57 -8.37 11.54
N PHE A 66 -11.25 -8.21 11.47
CA PHE A 66 -10.28 -9.29 11.37
C PHE A 66 -9.15 -9.09 12.39
N PRO A 67 -9.38 -9.45 13.67
CA PRO A 67 -8.44 -9.18 14.75
C PRO A 67 -7.23 -10.14 14.75
N GLU A 68 -6.73 -10.45 13.58
CA GLU A 68 -5.58 -11.32 13.38
C GLU A 68 -4.48 -10.53 12.65
N ILE A 69 -3.23 -10.82 12.95
CA ILE A 69 -2.05 -10.18 12.36
C ILE A 69 -1.08 -11.25 11.85
N ILE A 70 -0.33 -10.96 10.81
CA ILE A 70 0.76 -11.83 10.36
C ILE A 70 1.86 -11.80 11.44
N PRO A 71 2.45 -12.96 11.82
CA PRO A 71 3.51 -13.01 12.83
C PRO A 71 4.66 -12.04 12.53
N LYS A 72 5.22 -11.45 13.56
CA LYS A 72 6.26 -10.40 13.50
C LYS A 72 5.80 -9.06 12.87
N ALA A 73 4.56 -8.92 12.43
CA ALA A 73 4.07 -7.65 11.89
C ALA A 73 3.87 -6.62 12.99
N LYS A 74 4.26 -5.38 12.67
CA LYS A 74 4.02 -4.20 13.52
C LYS A 74 2.87 -3.38 12.93
N ARG A 75 1.92 -3.01 13.77
CA ARG A 75 0.80 -2.18 13.35
C ARG A 75 1.22 -0.71 13.22
N ILE A 76 0.88 -0.10 12.08
CA ILE A 76 0.97 1.35 11.88
C ILE A 76 -0.28 1.80 11.13
N ALA A 77 -1.02 2.76 11.66
CA ALA A 77 -2.20 3.27 10.98
C ALA A 77 -1.82 3.94 9.64
N PRO A 78 -2.62 3.78 8.57
CA PRO A 78 -2.27 4.32 7.25
C PRO A 78 -2.01 5.82 7.26
N ASN A 79 -2.83 6.59 7.97
CA ASN A 79 -2.66 8.04 8.11
C ASN A 79 -1.34 8.40 8.83
N GLU A 80 -0.92 7.63 9.82
CA GLU A 80 0.37 7.85 10.50
C GLU A 80 1.55 7.69 9.53
N VAL A 81 1.51 6.67 8.68
CA VAL A 81 2.55 6.49 7.65
C VAL A 81 2.52 7.61 6.63
N LEU A 82 1.33 8.09 6.24
CA LEU A 82 1.19 9.17 5.26
C LEU A 82 1.70 10.52 5.81
N GLU A 83 1.48 10.78 7.11
CA GLU A 83 1.94 11.98 7.80
C GLU A 83 3.43 11.89 8.19
N ARG A 84 3.88 10.71 8.62
CA ARG A 84 5.24 10.44 9.10
C ARG A 84 5.87 9.24 8.38
N PRO A 85 6.23 9.37 7.12
CA PRO A 85 6.79 8.26 6.33
C PRO A 85 8.10 7.70 6.87
N SER A 86 8.80 8.46 7.72
CA SER A 86 10.01 8.00 8.42
C SER A 86 9.78 6.83 9.39
N LEU A 87 8.51 6.47 9.66
CA LEU A 87 8.17 5.24 10.37
C LEU A 87 8.61 3.98 9.59
N ILE A 88 8.76 4.11 8.26
CA ILE A 88 9.37 3.08 7.41
C ILE A 88 10.83 3.48 7.17
N PRO A 89 11.81 2.79 7.78
CA PRO A 89 13.23 3.10 7.61
C PRO A 89 13.67 2.94 6.16
N LYS A 90 14.49 3.87 5.66
CA LYS A 90 15.01 3.84 4.27
C LYS A 90 16.03 2.73 4.05
N GLU A 91 16.74 2.36 5.10
CA GLU A 91 17.90 1.46 5.07
C GLU A 91 17.52 -0.02 5.19
N LYS A 92 16.28 -0.31 5.61
CA LYS A 92 15.79 -1.68 5.86
C LYS A 92 14.76 -2.10 4.82
N ASP A 93 14.77 -3.38 4.49
CA ASP A 93 13.70 -3.96 3.68
C ASP A 93 12.41 -4.01 4.48
N ALA A 94 11.35 -3.50 3.90
CA ALA A 94 10.04 -3.43 4.52
C ALA A 94 8.94 -3.97 3.61
N VAL A 95 7.96 -4.64 4.21
CA VAL A 95 6.73 -5.04 3.53
C VAL A 95 5.54 -4.45 4.26
N VAL A 96 4.61 -3.87 3.50
CA VAL A 96 3.33 -3.37 4.00
C VAL A 96 2.19 -4.25 3.51
N TYR A 97 1.17 -4.48 4.34
CA TYR A 97 -0.03 -5.21 3.90
C TYR A 97 -1.32 -4.61 4.48
N CYS A 98 -2.42 -4.88 3.78
CA CYS A 98 -3.77 -4.51 4.20
C CYS A 98 -4.76 -5.67 3.97
N THR A 99 -6.05 -5.42 4.14
CA THR A 99 -7.14 -6.39 3.85
C THR A 99 -7.94 -6.03 2.61
N CYS A 100 -7.72 -4.87 1.99
CA CYS A 100 -8.51 -4.46 0.82
C CYS A 100 -8.26 -5.41 -0.36
N PRO A 101 -9.29 -5.88 -1.08
CA PRO A 101 -9.14 -6.78 -2.22
C PRO A 101 -8.25 -6.25 -3.36
N SER A 102 -8.14 -4.92 -3.47
CA SER A 102 -7.33 -4.24 -4.50
C SER A 102 -5.99 -3.71 -3.98
N ASP A 103 -5.58 -4.07 -2.76
CA ASP A 103 -4.38 -3.57 -2.08
C ASP A 103 -4.28 -2.02 -2.04
N LYS A 104 -5.42 -1.34 -2.13
CA LYS A 104 -5.48 0.12 -2.29
C LYS A 104 -4.71 0.87 -1.20
N THR A 105 -4.89 0.48 0.05
CA THR A 105 -4.22 1.14 1.19
C THR A 105 -2.71 0.92 1.13
N SER A 106 -2.27 -0.33 0.93
CA SER A 106 -0.84 -0.68 0.81
C SER A 106 -0.17 0.03 -0.36
N ARG A 107 -0.86 0.13 -1.52
CA ARG A 107 -0.37 0.87 -2.69
C ARG A 107 -0.28 2.37 -2.46
N THR A 108 -1.20 2.94 -1.68
CA THR A 108 -1.13 4.37 -1.31
C THR A 108 0.07 4.65 -0.40
N VAL A 109 0.30 3.79 0.59
CA VAL A 109 1.49 3.86 1.45
C VAL A 109 2.77 3.71 0.64
N LEU A 110 2.82 2.72 -0.25
CA LEU A 110 3.97 2.50 -1.14
C LEU A 110 4.27 3.73 -2.00
N ARG A 111 3.27 4.29 -2.70
CA ARG A 111 3.46 5.50 -3.51
C ARG A 111 4.03 6.67 -2.69
N ARG A 112 3.55 6.84 -1.47
CA ARG A 112 4.07 7.87 -0.57
C ARG A 112 5.53 7.60 -0.19
N ALA A 113 5.87 6.36 0.12
CA ALA A 113 7.23 5.94 0.43
C ALA A 113 8.18 6.20 -0.76
N LEU A 114 7.79 5.77 -1.97
CA LEU A 114 8.58 5.96 -3.20
C LEU A 114 8.79 7.45 -3.52
N ALA A 115 7.76 8.29 -3.35
CA ALA A 115 7.86 9.74 -3.54
C ALA A 115 8.88 10.40 -2.58
N LEU A 116 9.18 9.76 -1.46
CA LEU A 116 10.16 10.20 -0.46
C LEU A 116 11.49 9.42 -0.54
N GLN A 117 11.71 8.73 -1.67
CA GLN A 117 12.92 7.96 -1.94
C GLN A 117 13.16 6.80 -0.94
N ILE A 118 12.09 6.22 -0.41
CA ILE A 118 12.12 4.99 0.38
C ILE A 118 11.87 3.84 -0.60
N PHE A 119 12.92 3.32 -1.23
CA PHE A 119 12.80 2.34 -2.33
C PHE A 119 12.78 0.88 -1.86
N ARG A 120 13.17 0.60 -0.61
CA ARG A 120 13.24 -0.75 -0.05
C ARG A 120 11.92 -1.22 0.56
N VAL A 121 10.80 -0.69 0.05
CA VAL A 121 9.45 -1.04 0.51
C VAL A 121 8.71 -1.80 -0.58
N LYS A 122 8.04 -2.88 -0.19
CA LYS A 122 7.15 -3.68 -1.04
C LYS A 122 5.77 -3.78 -0.38
N PHE A 123 4.75 -4.13 -1.16
CA PHE A 123 3.46 -4.49 -0.61
C PHE A 123 3.14 -5.97 -0.84
N LEU A 124 2.49 -6.60 0.14
CA LEU A 124 2.01 -7.96 0.02
C LEU A 124 0.79 -7.99 -0.89
N ARG A 125 0.91 -8.69 -2.00
CA ARG A 125 -0.16 -8.86 -3.00
C ARG A 125 -1.30 -9.67 -2.41
N GLY A 126 -2.52 -9.11 -2.45
CA GLY A 126 -3.71 -9.72 -1.83
C GLY A 126 -3.72 -9.68 -0.29
N GLY A 127 -2.74 -9.03 0.32
CA GLY A 127 -2.68 -8.73 1.75
C GLY A 127 -2.90 -9.93 2.68
N LEU A 128 -3.55 -9.69 3.81
CA LEU A 128 -3.84 -10.73 4.81
C LEU A 128 -4.68 -11.90 4.24
N ALA A 129 -5.57 -11.62 3.29
CA ALA A 129 -6.39 -12.66 2.67
C ALA A 129 -5.55 -13.66 1.88
N ALA A 130 -4.57 -13.19 1.08
CA ALA A 130 -3.67 -14.05 0.34
C ALA A 130 -2.77 -14.88 1.27
N TRP A 131 -2.30 -14.30 2.36
CA TRP A 131 -1.54 -14.99 3.40
C TRP A 131 -2.33 -16.16 4.00
N LYS A 132 -3.58 -15.90 4.44
CA LYS A 132 -4.48 -16.91 5.00
C LYS A 132 -4.87 -17.99 3.99
N ALA A 133 -5.07 -17.62 2.72
CA ALA A 133 -5.40 -18.57 1.64
C ALA A 133 -4.30 -19.62 1.40
N LYS A 134 -3.04 -19.31 1.76
CA LYS A 134 -1.92 -20.26 1.73
C LYS A 134 -1.83 -21.14 2.98
N GLY A 135 -2.71 -20.94 3.95
CA GLY A 135 -2.71 -21.69 5.21
C GLY A 135 -1.61 -21.27 6.20
N TYR A 136 -0.97 -20.12 5.99
CA TYR A 136 0.06 -19.62 6.87
C TYR A 136 -0.53 -19.11 8.19
N SER A 137 0.24 -19.24 9.27
CA SER A 137 -0.18 -18.87 10.62
C SER A 137 -0.45 -17.38 10.75
N VAL A 138 -1.41 -17.05 11.61
CA VAL A 138 -1.72 -15.69 12.06
C VAL A 138 -1.77 -15.65 13.57
N GLU A 139 -1.55 -14.48 14.16
CA GLU A 139 -1.61 -14.24 15.59
C GLU A 139 -2.77 -13.31 15.93
N PRO A 140 -3.39 -13.45 17.11
CA PRO A 140 -4.40 -12.48 17.56
C PRO A 140 -3.74 -11.12 17.79
N TYR A 141 -4.33 -10.06 17.25
CA TYR A 141 -3.92 -8.69 17.54
C TYR A 141 -4.35 -8.33 18.98
N ARG A 142 -3.39 -8.03 19.84
CA ARG A 142 -3.61 -7.80 21.28
C ARG A 142 -3.34 -6.37 21.73
N GLU A 143 -2.89 -5.49 20.85
CA GLU A 143 -2.62 -4.10 21.24
C GLU A 143 -3.91 -3.31 21.43
N VAL A 144 -3.89 -2.36 22.38
CA VAL A 144 -5.03 -1.51 22.67
C VAL A 144 -5.39 -0.68 21.45
N PHE A 145 -6.65 -0.72 21.05
CA PHE A 145 -7.18 0.06 19.95
C PHE A 145 -7.20 1.54 20.31
N HIS A 146 -6.24 2.29 19.86
CA HIS A 146 -6.35 3.74 19.84
C HIS A 146 -7.13 4.15 18.59
N LEU A 147 -8.45 4.31 18.74
CA LEU A 147 -9.20 5.12 17.79
C LEU A 147 -8.59 6.51 17.87
N TYR A 148 -8.04 6.99 16.76
CA TYR A 148 -7.48 8.32 16.66
C TYR A 148 -8.57 9.34 17.02
N ALA A 149 -8.60 9.76 18.27
CA ALA A 149 -9.32 10.96 18.66
C ALA A 149 -8.49 12.13 18.17
N PRO A 150 -8.99 12.98 17.23
CA PRO A 150 -8.30 14.21 16.90
C PRO A 150 -8.10 14.97 18.20
N THR A 151 -6.85 15.23 18.54
CA THR A 151 -6.49 16.06 19.70
C THR A 151 -7.11 17.43 19.44
N LEU A 152 -8.26 17.69 20.05
CA LEU A 152 -8.80 19.03 20.13
C LEU A 152 -7.77 19.82 20.92
N ALA A 153 -6.97 20.61 20.22
CA ALA A 153 -6.07 21.56 20.86
C ALA A 153 -6.91 22.40 21.84
N PRO A 154 -6.48 22.58 23.09
CA PRO A 154 -7.21 23.42 24.02
C PRO A 154 -7.27 24.83 23.41
N ARG A 155 -8.49 25.34 23.19
CA ARG A 155 -8.71 26.73 22.85
C ARG A 155 -8.17 27.54 24.05
N SER A 156 -7.05 28.18 23.82
CA SER A 156 -6.58 29.23 24.70
C SER A 156 -7.63 30.35 24.71
N GLY A 157 -8.35 30.49 25.83
CA GLY A 157 -9.18 31.65 26.14
C GLY A 157 -8.32 32.88 26.42
#